data_31dbad1b3ac7b5a37105719e209d3bc4
#
_entry.id   31dbad1b3ac7b5a37105719e209d3bc4
#
_cell.length_a   1.000
_cell.length_b   1.000
_cell.length_c   1.000
_cell.angle_alpha   90.00
_cell.angle_beta   90.00
_cell.angle_gamma   90.00
#
_symmetry.space_group_name_H-M   'P 1'
#
loop_
_entity.id
_entity.type
_entity.pdbx_description
1 polymer ?
#
loop_
_entity_poly.entity_id
_entity_poly.type
_entity_poly.pdbx_seq_one_letter_code
_entity_poly.pdbx_strand_id
1 'polypeptide(L)'
;MKEDDKFYADAPYVCVKALEKGVNIIGVTRGEVAKIHHTEKLDRNEVLIVQFTEHTSGIKIRGKAEIYTHYGIIRSGDEEEGVTLIGRNEHGTENN
;
A
#
# COMPACT_ATOMS: atom_id res chain seq x y z
N MET A 1 -20.76 -5.16 4.93
CA MET A 1 -19.50 -4.44 4.97
C MET A 1 -18.44 -5.15 4.18
N LYS A 2 -17.70 -4.41 3.43
CA LYS A 2 -16.66 -5.00 2.60
C LYS A 2 -15.30 -4.80 3.21
N GLU A 3 -14.46 -5.79 3.04
CA GLU A 3 -13.08 -5.69 3.46
C GLU A 3 -12.25 -5.25 2.28
N ASP A 4 -11.12 -4.63 2.58
CA ASP A 4 -10.19 -4.27 1.54
C ASP A 4 -9.65 -5.53 0.88
N ASP A 5 -9.45 -5.47 -0.41
CA ASP A 5 -8.72 -6.52 -1.10
C ASP A 5 -7.29 -6.50 -0.61
N LYS A 6 -6.74 -7.66 -0.35
CA LYS A 6 -5.39 -7.80 0.15
C LYS A 6 -4.51 -8.45 -0.88
N PHE A 7 -3.35 -7.87 -1.06
CA PHE A 7 -2.35 -8.39 -1.99
C PHE A 7 -1.01 -8.45 -1.27
N TYR A 8 -0.28 -9.50 -1.51
CA TYR A 8 1.04 -9.65 -0.93
C TYR A 8 2.07 -9.31 -1.99
N ALA A 9 2.72 -8.18 -1.78
CA ALA A 9 3.77 -7.76 -2.68
C ALA A 9 5.04 -8.50 -2.29
N ASP A 10 5.57 -9.28 -3.20
CA ASP A 10 6.78 -10.05 -2.92
C ASP A 10 7.98 -9.20 -3.26
N ALA A 11 8.04 -8.03 -2.65
CA ALA A 11 9.08 -7.08 -2.92
C ALA A 11 9.09 -6.07 -1.78
N PRO A 12 10.23 -5.40 -1.58
CA PRO A 12 10.32 -4.43 -0.49
C PRO A 12 9.69 -3.08 -0.80
N TYR A 13 9.17 -2.88 -2.01
CA TYR A 13 8.54 -1.61 -2.33
C TYR A 13 7.52 -1.82 -3.44
N VAL A 14 6.61 -0.85 -3.55
CA VAL A 14 5.69 -0.75 -4.67
C VAL A 14 5.62 0.70 -5.11
N CYS A 15 5.15 0.90 -6.32
CA CYS A 15 5.00 2.24 -6.88
C CYS A 15 3.51 2.48 -7.08
N VAL A 16 3.02 3.63 -6.63
CA VAL A 16 1.61 3.97 -6.71
C VAL A 16 1.44 5.23 -7.53
N LYS A 17 0.56 5.18 -8.51
CA LYS A 17 0.23 6.36 -9.30
C LYS A 17 -1.23 6.69 -9.07
N ALA A 18 -1.49 7.91 -8.64
CA ALA A 18 -2.85 8.36 -8.41
C ALA A 18 -3.52 8.67 -9.73
N LEU A 19 -4.73 8.20 -9.90
CA LEU A 19 -5.52 8.47 -11.11
C LEU A 19 -6.55 9.55 -10.88
N GLU A 20 -6.68 10.01 -9.65
CA GLU A 20 -7.59 11.07 -9.30
C GLU A 20 -7.00 11.85 -8.16
N LYS A 21 -7.55 13.02 -7.90
CA LYS A 21 -7.12 13.84 -6.80
C LYS A 21 -7.57 13.22 -5.49
N GLY A 22 -6.70 13.23 -4.50
CA GLY A 22 -7.08 12.83 -3.16
C GLY A 22 -6.95 11.35 -2.87
N VAL A 23 -6.08 10.67 -3.60
CA VAL A 23 -5.80 9.27 -3.29
C VAL A 23 -4.98 9.21 -2.01
N ASN A 24 -5.42 8.42 -1.05
CA ASN A 24 -4.74 8.30 0.24
C ASN A 24 -3.94 7.02 0.29
N ILE A 25 -2.69 7.17 0.71
CA ILE A 25 -1.79 6.04 0.94
C ILE A 25 -1.51 6.03 2.44
N ILE A 26 -1.91 4.95 3.10
CA ILE A 26 -1.85 4.87 4.55
C ILE A 26 -0.89 3.76 4.92
N GLY A 27 0.20 4.11 5.57
CA GLY A 27 1.18 3.14 6.03
C GLY A 27 0.78 2.59 7.38
N VAL A 28 0.81 1.27 7.51
CA VAL A 28 0.40 0.62 8.75
C VAL A 28 1.45 -0.40 9.17
N THR A 29 1.51 -0.64 10.47
CA THR A 29 2.30 -1.72 11.02
C THR A 29 1.36 -2.87 11.30
N ARG A 30 1.71 -4.04 10.82
CA ARG A 30 0.94 -5.23 11.10
C ARG A 30 1.38 -5.83 12.41
N GLY A 31 0.45 -6.48 13.09
CA GLY A 31 0.72 -7.12 14.35
C GLY A 31 -0.62 -7.45 14.98
N GLU A 32 -0.62 -7.60 16.30
CA GLU A 32 -1.87 -7.85 17.01
C GLU A 32 -2.83 -6.70 16.80
N VAL A 33 -2.28 -5.49 16.78
CA VAL A 33 -3.08 -4.30 16.54
C VAL A 33 -2.36 -3.51 15.47
N ALA A 34 -3.03 -3.28 14.36
CA ALA A 34 -2.46 -2.49 13.28
C ALA A 34 -2.42 -1.02 13.71
N LYS A 35 -1.32 -0.39 13.44
CA LYS A 35 -1.14 1.02 13.78
C LYS A 35 -0.86 1.80 12.52
N ILE A 36 -1.47 2.97 12.43
CA ILE A 36 -1.25 3.88 11.33
C ILE A 36 -0.05 4.75 11.68
N HIS A 37 0.96 4.73 10.83
CA HIS A 37 2.16 5.51 11.07
C HIS A 37 2.26 6.71 10.17
N HIS A 38 1.63 6.64 9.00
CA HIS A 38 1.90 7.65 8.00
C HIS A 38 0.77 7.67 7.00
N THR A 39 0.38 8.86 6.57
CA THR A 39 -0.63 9.01 5.55
C THR A 39 -0.15 10.05 4.55
N GLU A 40 -0.19 9.68 3.28
CA GLU A 40 0.11 10.60 2.20
C GLU A 40 -1.13 10.76 1.35
N LYS A 41 -1.34 11.96 0.87
CA LYS A 41 -2.43 12.23 -0.06
C LYS A 41 -1.82 12.64 -1.39
N LEU A 42 -2.20 11.92 -2.43
CA LEU A 42 -1.66 12.15 -3.75
C LEU A 42 -2.65 12.92 -4.59
N ASP A 43 -2.13 13.81 -5.40
CA ASP A 43 -2.92 14.49 -6.42
C ASP A 43 -2.92 13.64 -7.68
N ARG A 44 -3.76 14.02 -8.63
CA ARG A 44 -3.86 13.28 -9.88
C ARG A 44 -2.49 13.22 -10.55
N ASN A 45 -2.13 12.04 -10.99
CA ASN A 45 -0.89 11.75 -11.71
C ASN A 45 0.37 11.81 -10.87
N GLU A 46 0.23 12.04 -9.56
CA GLU A 46 1.39 11.92 -8.70
C GLU A 46 1.75 10.46 -8.50
N VAL A 47 3.03 10.20 -8.39
CA VAL A 47 3.57 8.87 -8.21
C VAL A 47 4.36 8.84 -6.93
N LEU A 48 4.14 7.79 -6.15
CA LEU A 48 4.83 7.60 -4.88
C LEU A 48 5.42 6.21 -4.86
N ILE A 49 6.69 6.12 -4.52
CA ILE A 49 7.33 4.83 -4.28
C ILE A 49 7.26 4.59 -2.79
N VAL A 50 6.59 3.51 -2.41
CA VAL A 50 6.41 3.17 -1.01
C VAL A 50 7.33 2.01 -0.69
N GLN A 51 8.20 2.21 0.29
CA GLN A 51 9.11 1.18 0.71
C GLN A 51 8.58 0.55 2.00
N PHE A 52 8.55 -0.77 2.04
CA PHE A 52 8.11 -1.47 3.23
C PHE A 52 9.27 -1.58 4.20
N THR A 53 8.97 -1.37 5.47
CA THR A 53 9.97 -1.44 6.53
C THR A 53 9.37 -2.24 7.67
N GLU A 54 10.14 -2.41 8.73
CA GLU A 54 9.59 -3.11 9.88
C GLU A 54 8.47 -2.31 10.54
N HIS A 55 8.43 -1.01 10.34
CA HIS A 55 7.36 -0.19 10.90
C HIS A 55 6.22 0.00 9.94
N THR A 56 6.49 -0.08 8.65
CA THR A 56 5.45 0.03 7.64
C THR A 56 5.47 -1.27 6.87
N SER A 57 4.76 -2.25 7.37
CA SER A 57 4.74 -3.57 6.77
C SER A 57 3.57 -3.74 5.83
N GLY A 58 2.67 -2.77 5.78
CA GLY A 58 1.56 -2.80 4.85
C GLY A 58 1.13 -1.39 4.51
N ILE A 59 0.41 -1.24 3.42
CA ILE A 59 -0.18 0.04 3.06
C ILE A 59 -1.61 -0.20 2.62
N LYS A 60 -2.45 0.79 2.90
CA LYS A 60 -3.81 0.82 2.42
C LYS A 60 -3.93 1.95 1.44
N ILE A 61 -4.58 1.69 0.32
CA ILE A 61 -4.75 2.68 -0.73
C ILE A 61 -6.22 2.91 -0.93
N ARG A 62 -6.64 4.16 -0.81
CA ARG A 62 -8.03 4.56 -0.96
C ARG A 62 -8.10 5.55 -2.11
N GLY A 63 -8.97 5.28 -3.07
CA GLY A 63 -9.12 6.11 -4.24
C GLY A 63 -8.59 5.41 -5.46
N LYS A 64 -8.77 6.03 -6.61
CA LYS A 64 -8.39 5.42 -7.88
C LYS A 64 -6.90 5.55 -8.10
N ALA A 65 -6.24 4.43 -8.20
CA ALA A 65 -4.79 4.40 -8.36
C ALA A 65 -4.37 3.16 -9.10
N GLU A 66 -3.20 3.24 -9.70
CA GLU A 66 -2.52 2.08 -10.25
C GLU A 66 -1.34 1.76 -9.37
N ILE A 67 -1.24 0.51 -8.97
CA ILE A 67 -0.16 0.05 -8.10
C ILE A 67 0.69 -0.89 -8.92
N TYR A 68 1.94 -0.53 -9.10
CA TYR A 68 2.89 -1.29 -9.90
C TYR A 68 3.65 -2.21 -8.96
N THR A 69 3.43 -3.50 -9.14
CA THR A 69 4.06 -4.52 -8.29
C THR A 69 4.96 -5.38 -9.14
N HIS A 70 5.70 -6.24 -8.47
CA HIS A 70 6.55 -7.21 -9.13
C HIS A 70 5.75 -8.11 -10.08
N TYR A 71 4.49 -8.34 -9.77
CA TYR A 71 3.66 -9.26 -10.55
C TYR A 71 2.74 -8.54 -11.53
N GLY A 72 2.79 -7.24 -11.60
CA GLY A 72 1.96 -6.50 -12.53
C GLY A 72 1.29 -5.32 -11.87
N ILE A 73 0.24 -4.85 -12.51
CA ILE A 73 -0.44 -3.64 -12.09
C ILE A 73 -1.76 -4.02 -11.44
N ILE A 74 -1.98 -3.48 -10.25
CA ILE A 74 -3.21 -3.63 -9.52
C ILE A 74 -3.91 -2.28 -9.56
N ARG A 75 -5.22 -2.27 -9.75
CA ARG A 75 -5.97 -1.03 -9.73
C ARG A 75 -6.88 -0.99 -8.53
N SER A 76 -6.93 0.17 -7.90
CA SER A 76 -7.82 0.41 -6.78
C SER A 76 -8.87 1.42 -7.20
N GLY A 77 -9.88 1.62 -6.35
CA GLY A 77 -10.80 2.71 -6.56
C GLY A 77 -12.24 2.33 -6.77
N ASP A 78 -12.62 1.13 -6.41
CA ASP A 78 -14.01 0.79 -6.48
C ASP A 78 -14.70 1.31 -5.25
N GLU A 79 -14.93 2.61 -5.29
CA GLU A 79 -15.76 3.27 -4.30
C GLU A 79 -15.22 3.08 -2.90
N GLU A 80 -15.95 2.31 -2.10
CA GLU A 80 -15.62 2.17 -0.71
C GLU A 80 -14.54 1.16 -0.45
N GLU A 81 -14.21 0.39 -1.46
CA GLU A 81 -13.21 -0.63 -1.26
C GLU A 81 -11.84 -0.05 -1.50
N GLY A 82 -10.94 -0.38 -0.62
CA GLY A 82 -9.57 -0.01 -0.81
C GLY A 82 -8.76 -1.24 -1.15
N VAL A 83 -7.49 -1.03 -1.33
CA VAL A 83 -6.53 -2.09 -1.57
C VAL A 83 -5.53 -2.04 -0.45
N THR A 84 -5.24 -3.20 0.14
CA THR A 84 -4.21 -3.32 1.15
C THR A 84 -3.10 -4.16 0.58
N LEU A 85 -1.89 -3.61 0.56
CA LEU A 85 -0.71 -4.33 0.13
C LEU A 85 0.16 -4.62 1.32
N ILE A 86 0.60 -5.87 1.39
CA ILE A 86 1.47 -6.32 2.46
C ILE A 86 2.81 -6.57 1.84
N GLY A 87 3.80 -5.84 2.31
CA GLY A 87 5.11 -5.90 1.73
C GLY A 87 6.03 -6.85 2.46
N ARG A 88 7.20 -7.01 1.88
CA ARG A 88 8.24 -7.82 2.48
C ARG A 88 9.38 -6.91 2.87
N ASN A 89 9.73 -6.96 4.14
CA ASN A 89 10.83 -6.20 4.66
C ASN A 89 12.04 -7.11 4.72
N GLU A 90 12.98 -6.87 3.82
CA GLU A 90 14.14 -7.75 3.72
C GLU A 90 15.05 -7.65 4.91
N HIS A 91 15.00 -6.54 5.61
CA HIS A 91 15.84 -6.43 6.81
C HIS A 91 15.29 -7.23 7.95
N GLY A 92 13.98 -7.36 8.01
CA GLY A 92 13.38 -8.03 9.14
C GLY A 92 13.38 -9.53 9.04
N THR A 93 13.88 -10.06 7.97
CA THR A 93 13.77 -11.48 7.80
C THR A 93 14.97 -12.22 8.23
N GLU A 94 15.73 -11.67 8.67
CA GLU A 94 16.77 -12.38 8.97
C GLU A 94 16.78 -13.09 9.98
N ASN A 95 16.41 -13.39 9.96
CA ASN A 95 16.30 -14.08 10.64
C ASN A 95 16.10 -15.04 10.73
N ASN A 96 16.06 -14.78 10.54
CA ASN A 96 15.92 -15.51 10.50
C ASN A 96 16.10 -15.97 10.38
#